data_7b6a06017fc66a5dd2f7b6d804177c85
#
_entry.id   7b6a06017fc66a5dd2f7b6d804177c85
#
_cell.length_a   1.000
_cell.length_b   1.000
_cell.length_c   1.000
_cell.angle_alpha   90.00
_cell.angle_beta   90.00
_cell.angle_gamma   90.00
#
_symmetry.space_group_name_H-M   'P 1'
#
loop_
_entity.id
_entity.type
_entity.pdbx_description
1 polymer ?
#
loop_
_entity_poly.entity_id
_entity_poly.type
_entity_poly.pdbx_seq_one_letter_code
_entity_poly.pdbx_strand_id
1 'polypeptide(L)'
;MKKTSLKDIAGLVGASTSTVSFVLNGKGKEMRISEALAKKIKDVAKKEGYHPNQVAVSLRTGQSKIIGLIVESIGGHFFGSLARIMENEADKYGYRIIYCSTENDPGKGRDMIRMLSQSQVDGYLITPVQGMQEDISNLLKHKKPVVLIDGYFPDVSAPYVLVDNVAGVTQGMKHLISKGYKKIAFVTVEIDLVQIKQREEAYLKMLRKNKLPVNKKLIFRLKYNYNKEAAVQSLCKFIELHGDIDAIFFATNYLGITGLQSINRLKLNVPADIGMICFDDHDIFSLYPPGIAAIQQPVEEIAITAIQLLLKQLSKDKLKPENSRIEIKGQFIERGST
;
A
#
# COMPACT_ATOMS: atom_id res chain seq x y z
N MET A 1 19.34 19.40 -28.01
CA MET A 1 20.10 20.39 -27.22
C MET A 1 21.18 19.68 -26.42
N LYS A 2 22.44 20.16 -26.46
CA LYS A 2 23.54 19.58 -25.68
C LYS A 2 23.33 19.89 -24.20
N LYS A 3 23.28 18.88 -23.34
CA LYS A 3 23.05 19.03 -21.92
C LYS A 3 24.29 19.69 -21.28
N THR A 4 24.11 20.82 -20.57
CA THR A 4 25.23 21.52 -19.92
C THR A 4 25.90 20.58 -18.90
N SER A 5 27.22 20.44 -19.00
CA SER A 5 28.03 19.56 -18.14
C SER A 5 28.68 20.33 -16.98
N LEU A 6 29.17 19.60 -15.98
CA LEU A 6 29.95 20.17 -14.88
C LEU A 6 31.20 20.92 -15.41
N LYS A 7 31.79 20.42 -16.52
CA LYS A 7 32.97 21.03 -17.18
C LYS A 7 32.59 22.36 -17.82
N ASP A 8 31.40 22.47 -18.40
CA ASP A 8 30.93 23.72 -19.00
C ASP A 8 30.73 24.80 -17.94
N ILE A 9 30.11 24.44 -16.80
CA ILE A 9 29.99 25.38 -15.67
C ILE A 9 31.36 25.80 -15.13
N ALA A 10 32.29 24.87 -14.98
CA ALA A 10 33.66 25.15 -14.53
C ALA A 10 34.37 26.17 -15.44
N GLY A 11 34.22 26.01 -16.76
CA GLY A 11 34.77 26.96 -17.77
C GLY A 11 34.13 28.35 -17.63
N LEU A 12 32.81 28.43 -17.49
CA LEU A 12 32.09 29.72 -17.38
C LEU A 12 32.41 30.53 -16.10
N VAL A 13 32.72 29.83 -15.00
CA VAL A 13 33.05 30.51 -13.73
C VAL A 13 34.54 30.71 -13.51
N GLY A 14 35.41 30.07 -14.33
CA GLY A 14 36.85 30.09 -14.16
C GLY A 14 37.37 29.30 -12.97
N ALA A 15 36.73 28.16 -12.67
CA ALA A 15 37.08 27.30 -11.54
C ALA A 15 37.32 25.85 -11.97
N SER A 16 37.95 25.03 -11.12
CA SER A 16 38.09 23.60 -11.40
C SER A 16 36.72 22.86 -11.30
N THR A 17 36.60 21.78 -12.07
CA THR A 17 35.40 20.91 -12.00
C THR A 17 35.16 20.38 -10.58
N SER A 18 36.22 20.11 -9.82
CA SER A 18 36.14 19.69 -8.42
C SER A 18 35.57 20.81 -7.53
N THR A 19 36.01 22.07 -7.71
CA THR A 19 35.48 23.22 -6.97
C THR A 19 34.00 23.41 -7.24
N VAL A 20 33.60 23.37 -8.53
CA VAL A 20 32.17 23.45 -8.90
C VAL A 20 31.36 22.30 -8.28
N SER A 21 31.89 21.06 -8.33
CA SER A 21 31.25 19.89 -7.72
C SER A 21 31.08 20.05 -6.22
N PHE A 22 32.09 20.52 -5.49
CA PHE A 22 31.98 20.74 -4.04
C PHE A 22 30.91 21.77 -3.69
N VAL A 23 30.85 22.89 -4.41
CA VAL A 23 29.84 23.93 -4.18
C VAL A 23 28.43 23.42 -4.48
N LEU A 24 28.22 22.75 -5.59
CA LEU A 24 26.90 22.25 -5.98
C LEU A 24 26.42 21.09 -5.09
N ASN A 25 27.34 20.36 -4.43
CA ASN A 25 27.03 19.34 -3.43
C ASN A 25 26.98 19.89 -1.97
N GLY A 26 26.96 21.20 -1.77
CA GLY A 26 26.83 21.83 -0.44
C GLY A 26 28.11 21.81 0.40
N LYS A 27 29.24 21.31 -0.12
CA LYS A 27 30.52 21.19 0.61
C LYS A 27 31.44 22.41 0.47
N GLY A 28 30.90 23.54 -0.03
CA GLY A 28 31.71 24.74 -0.29
C GLY A 28 32.40 25.28 0.97
N LYS A 29 31.71 25.33 2.11
CA LYS A 29 32.30 25.77 3.40
C LYS A 29 33.35 24.77 3.91
N GLU A 30 33.08 23.48 3.87
CA GLU A 30 34.01 22.41 4.28
C GLU A 30 35.33 22.49 3.49
N MET A 31 35.23 22.76 2.18
CA MET A 31 36.38 22.88 1.27
C MET A 31 36.97 24.30 1.20
N ARG A 32 36.58 25.17 2.13
CA ARG A 32 37.10 26.56 2.24
C ARG A 32 36.96 27.38 0.95
N ILE A 33 35.88 27.16 0.18
CA ILE A 33 35.57 27.92 -1.03
C ILE A 33 34.87 29.22 -0.60
N SER A 34 35.32 30.38 -1.14
CA SER A 34 34.76 31.67 -0.81
C SER A 34 33.27 31.76 -1.14
N GLU A 35 32.51 32.48 -0.29
CA GLU A 35 31.06 32.63 -0.52
C GLU A 35 30.74 33.32 -1.85
N ALA A 36 31.57 34.27 -2.28
CA ALA A 36 31.42 34.93 -3.58
C ALA A 36 31.54 33.95 -4.74
N LEU A 37 32.53 33.07 -4.72
CA LEU A 37 32.70 32.02 -5.75
C LEU A 37 31.60 30.99 -5.69
N ALA A 38 31.20 30.57 -4.49
CA ALA A 38 30.11 29.63 -4.30
C ALA A 38 28.78 30.16 -4.84
N LYS A 39 28.48 31.46 -4.62
CA LYS A 39 27.32 32.12 -5.17
C LYS A 39 27.40 32.19 -6.70
N LYS A 40 28.53 32.64 -7.27
CA LYS A 40 28.73 32.69 -8.72
C LYS A 40 28.48 31.35 -9.38
N ILE A 41 29.01 30.26 -8.80
CA ILE A 41 28.80 28.89 -9.32
C ILE A 41 27.31 28.49 -9.32
N LYS A 42 26.59 28.76 -8.24
CA LYS A 42 25.15 28.45 -8.13
C LYS A 42 24.33 29.25 -9.13
N ASP A 43 24.62 30.54 -9.29
CA ASP A 43 23.91 31.42 -10.21
C ASP A 43 24.12 31.01 -11.67
N VAL A 44 25.36 30.70 -12.05
CA VAL A 44 25.67 30.22 -13.41
C VAL A 44 25.03 28.86 -13.65
N ALA A 45 25.12 27.90 -12.70
CA ALA A 45 24.48 26.60 -12.83
C ALA A 45 22.96 26.73 -13.03
N LYS A 46 22.31 27.62 -12.29
CA LYS A 46 20.88 27.91 -12.43
C LYS A 46 20.55 28.53 -13.78
N LYS A 47 21.34 29.52 -14.24
CA LYS A 47 21.15 30.19 -15.53
C LYS A 47 21.28 29.24 -16.70
N GLU A 48 22.28 28.35 -16.65
CA GLU A 48 22.55 27.37 -17.70
C GLU A 48 21.68 26.11 -17.60
N GLY A 49 20.72 26.05 -16.66
CA GLY A 49 19.84 24.90 -16.47
C GLY A 49 20.61 23.61 -16.13
N TYR A 50 21.74 23.74 -15.44
CA TYR A 50 22.54 22.58 -15.06
C TYR A 50 21.85 21.79 -13.94
N HIS A 51 21.62 20.52 -14.19
CA HIS A 51 21.18 19.55 -13.18
C HIS A 51 22.27 18.49 -13.01
N PRO A 52 22.68 18.16 -11.77
CA PRO A 52 23.60 17.07 -11.52
C PRO A 52 23.11 15.79 -12.18
N ASN A 53 24.02 15.06 -12.84
CA ASN A 53 23.67 13.75 -13.35
C ASN A 53 23.50 12.78 -12.18
N GLN A 54 22.26 12.42 -11.88
CA GLN A 54 21.92 11.54 -10.74
C GLN A 54 22.61 10.17 -10.85
N VAL A 55 22.83 9.64 -12.06
CA VAL A 55 23.58 8.40 -12.28
C VAL A 55 25.03 8.56 -11.80
N ALA A 56 25.70 9.68 -12.14
CA ALA A 56 27.04 9.96 -11.68
C ALA A 56 27.12 10.19 -10.16
N VAL A 57 26.09 10.80 -9.60
CA VAL A 57 25.96 10.98 -8.15
C VAL A 57 25.77 9.62 -7.46
N SER A 58 24.88 8.78 -7.95
CA SER A 58 24.61 7.46 -7.37
C SER A 58 25.82 6.52 -7.45
N LEU A 59 26.56 6.53 -8.55
CA LEU A 59 27.80 5.76 -8.69
C LEU A 59 28.86 6.20 -7.66
N ARG A 60 28.95 7.49 -7.37
CA ARG A 60 29.91 8.02 -6.38
C ARG A 60 29.48 7.79 -4.95
N THR A 61 28.18 7.91 -4.65
CA THR A 61 27.64 7.82 -3.28
C THR A 61 27.21 6.41 -2.90
N GLY A 62 27.00 5.54 -3.89
CA GLY A 62 26.39 4.23 -3.72
C GLY A 62 24.88 4.30 -3.42
N GLN A 63 24.23 5.47 -3.57
CA GLN A 63 22.82 5.70 -3.30
C GLN A 63 22.15 6.43 -4.47
N SER A 64 21.04 5.89 -4.95
CA SER A 64 20.23 6.52 -6.00
C SER A 64 19.25 7.54 -5.42
N LYS A 65 18.94 7.45 -4.13
CA LYS A 65 17.87 8.17 -3.45
C LYS A 65 16.49 7.89 -4.06
N ILE A 66 16.31 6.66 -4.56
CA ILE A 66 15.05 6.18 -5.13
C ILE A 66 14.58 4.94 -4.36
N ILE A 67 13.30 4.90 -4.02
CA ILE A 67 12.58 3.75 -3.46
C ILE A 67 11.60 3.25 -4.51
N GLY A 68 11.58 1.93 -4.74
CA GLY A 68 10.55 1.28 -5.55
C GLY A 68 9.34 0.92 -4.69
N LEU A 69 8.15 1.40 -5.08
CA LEU A 69 6.88 1.04 -4.46
C LEU A 69 6.06 0.20 -5.45
N ILE A 70 5.93 -1.08 -5.13
CA ILE A 70 5.16 -2.06 -5.93
C ILE A 70 3.87 -2.35 -5.17
N VAL A 71 2.73 -1.97 -5.75
CA VAL A 71 1.40 -2.18 -5.16
C VAL A 71 0.51 -3.03 -6.07
N GLU A 72 -0.64 -3.44 -5.56
CA GLU A 72 -1.65 -4.13 -6.39
C GLU A 72 -2.11 -3.22 -7.53
N SER A 73 -2.70 -2.06 -7.20
CA SER A 73 -3.16 -1.10 -8.19
C SER A 73 -3.14 0.32 -7.63
N ILE A 74 -2.43 1.23 -8.30
CA ILE A 74 -2.38 2.65 -7.91
C ILE A 74 -3.75 3.34 -8.12
N GLY A 75 -4.62 2.77 -8.95
CA GLY A 75 -5.97 3.28 -9.17
C GLY A 75 -6.94 2.99 -8.02
N GLY A 76 -6.59 2.10 -7.08
CA GLY A 76 -7.38 1.82 -5.90
C GLY A 76 -7.26 2.91 -4.84
N HIS A 77 -8.38 3.29 -4.21
CA HIS A 77 -8.44 4.35 -3.18
C HIS A 77 -7.42 4.13 -2.05
N PHE A 78 -7.31 2.90 -1.54
CA PHE A 78 -6.38 2.53 -0.49
C PHE A 78 -4.91 2.72 -0.92
N PHE A 79 -4.52 2.11 -2.04
CA PHE A 79 -3.13 2.18 -2.52
C PHE A 79 -2.75 3.57 -3.02
N GLY A 80 -3.67 4.31 -3.63
CA GLY A 80 -3.43 5.71 -4.02
C GLY A 80 -3.17 6.62 -2.83
N SER A 81 -3.95 6.48 -1.75
CA SER A 81 -3.76 7.22 -0.50
C SER A 81 -2.45 6.83 0.18
N LEU A 82 -2.15 5.53 0.27
CA LEU A 82 -0.91 4.99 0.82
C LEU A 82 0.31 5.55 0.08
N ALA A 83 0.30 5.49 -1.25
CA ALA A 83 1.38 5.96 -2.12
C ALA A 83 1.68 7.45 -1.90
N ARG A 84 0.63 8.30 -1.87
CA ARG A 84 0.76 9.74 -1.63
C ARG A 84 1.40 10.05 -0.28
N ILE A 85 1.02 9.35 0.79
CA ILE A 85 1.57 9.56 2.12
C ILE A 85 3.02 9.07 2.18
N MET A 86 3.32 7.92 1.58
CA MET A 86 4.69 7.39 1.49
C MET A 86 5.61 8.33 0.72
N GLU A 87 5.14 8.92 -0.38
CA GLU A 87 5.92 9.91 -1.14
C GLU A 87 6.27 11.13 -0.28
N ASN A 88 5.28 11.71 0.41
CA ASN A 88 5.50 12.84 1.28
C ASN A 88 6.47 12.51 2.43
N GLU A 89 6.37 11.32 3.01
CA GLU A 89 7.27 10.90 4.08
C GLU A 89 8.68 10.66 3.56
N ALA A 90 8.84 9.98 2.42
CA ALA A 90 10.14 9.71 1.79
C ALA A 90 10.87 11.00 1.39
N ASP A 91 10.13 12.01 0.91
CA ASP A 91 10.69 13.31 0.51
C ASP A 91 11.38 14.06 1.67
N LYS A 92 10.89 13.91 2.91
CA LYS A 92 11.53 14.46 4.11
C LYS A 92 12.97 13.97 4.30
N TYR A 93 13.29 12.79 3.77
CA TYR A 93 14.62 12.15 3.85
C TYR A 93 15.39 12.22 2.52
N GLY A 94 14.86 12.99 1.56
CA GLY A 94 15.47 13.18 0.25
C GLY A 94 15.34 11.98 -0.70
N TYR A 95 14.37 11.10 -0.47
CA TYR A 95 14.05 9.99 -1.35
C TYR A 95 12.90 10.34 -2.30
N ARG A 96 12.97 9.78 -3.52
CA ARG A 96 11.87 9.80 -4.49
C ARG A 96 11.30 8.39 -4.64
N ILE A 97 10.01 8.29 -4.97
CA ILE A 97 9.35 7.00 -5.16
C ILE A 97 9.05 6.77 -6.64
N ILE A 98 9.33 5.55 -7.10
CA ILE A 98 8.85 5.02 -8.39
C ILE A 98 7.71 4.05 -8.07
N TYR A 99 6.53 4.35 -8.63
CA TYR A 99 5.32 3.54 -8.45
C TYR A 99 5.17 2.49 -9.53
N CYS A 100 4.79 1.28 -9.14
CA CYS A 100 4.47 0.18 -10.04
C CYS A 100 3.20 -0.55 -9.58
N SER A 101 2.32 -0.93 -10.53
CA SER A 101 1.09 -1.69 -10.24
C SER A 101 1.17 -3.08 -10.86
N THR A 102 1.03 -4.11 -10.02
CA THR A 102 1.10 -5.52 -10.46
C THR A 102 -0.22 -6.03 -11.04
N GLU A 103 -1.34 -5.45 -10.67
CA GLU A 103 -2.70 -5.96 -10.96
C GLU A 103 -2.85 -7.44 -10.54
N ASN A 104 -2.21 -7.83 -9.44
CA ASN A 104 -2.09 -9.20 -8.94
C ASN A 104 -1.51 -10.21 -9.96
N ASP A 105 -0.73 -9.73 -10.93
CA ASP A 105 0.01 -10.57 -11.87
C ASP A 105 1.47 -10.75 -11.39
N PRO A 106 1.87 -11.98 -11.02
CA PRO A 106 3.24 -12.24 -10.57
C PRO A 106 4.28 -12.03 -11.66
N GLY A 107 3.92 -12.16 -12.94
CA GLY A 107 4.79 -11.87 -14.08
C GLY A 107 5.14 -10.40 -14.13
N LYS A 108 4.12 -9.52 -14.07
CA LYS A 108 4.34 -8.07 -13.96
C LYS A 108 5.17 -7.73 -12.71
N GLY A 109 4.90 -8.36 -11.57
CA GLY A 109 5.66 -8.14 -10.33
C GLY A 109 7.14 -8.44 -10.50
N ARG A 110 7.51 -9.58 -11.12
CA ARG A 110 8.90 -9.94 -11.43
C ARG A 110 9.57 -8.92 -12.37
N ASP A 111 8.89 -8.53 -13.44
CA ASP A 111 9.43 -7.56 -14.39
C ASP A 111 9.68 -6.19 -13.74
N MET A 112 8.79 -5.76 -12.84
CA MET A 112 8.97 -4.53 -12.05
C MET A 112 10.15 -4.61 -11.10
N ILE A 113 10.32 -5.73 -10.37
CA ILE A 113 11.50 -5.95 -9.51
C ILE A 113 12.77 -5.89 -10.35
N ARG A 114 12.78 -6.52 -11.53
CA ARG A 114 13.94 -6.50 -12.45
C ARG A 114 14.26 -5.08 -12.93
N MET A 115 13.25 -4.34 -13.39
CA MET A 115 13.40 -2.95 -13.85
C MET A 115 13.92 -2.04 -12.74
N LEU A 116 13.36 -2.12 -11.54
CA LEU A 116 13.80 -1.33 -10.39
C LEU A 116 15.21 -1.70 -9.94
N SER A 117 15.59 -2.98 -10.02
CA SER A 117 16.95 -3.45 -9.73
C SER A 117 17.96 -2.90 -10.74
N GLN A 118 17.62 -2.88 -12.03
CA GLN A 118 18.43 -2.26 -13.09
C GLN A 118 18.55 -0.74 -12.89
N SER A 119 17.51 -0.10 -12.40
CA SER A 119 17.51 1.32 -12.02
C SER A 119 18.24 1.60 -10.70
N GLN A 120 18.83 0.57 -10.08
CA GLN A 120 19.60 0.65 -8.83
C GLN A 120 18.86 1.35 -7.69
N VAL A 121 17.55 1.09 -7.54
CA VAL A 121 16.81 1.64 -6.38
C VAL A 121 17.44 1.19 -5.07
N ASP A 122 17.39 2.06 -4.06
CA ASP A 122 18.02 1.83 -2.77
C ASP A 122 17.23 0.83 -1.91
N GLY A 123 15.90 0.80 -2.07
CA GLY A 123 15.03 -0.11 -1.30
C GLY A 123 13.66 -0.30 -1.95
N TYR A 124 12.91 -1.25 -1.41
CA TYR A 124 11.64 -1.69 -1.96
C TYR A 124 10.54 -1.71 -0.89
N LEU A 125 9.38 -1.17 -1.25
CA LEU A 125 8.11 -1.35 -0.55
C LEU A 125 7.22 -2.20 -1.46
N ILE A 126 6.76 -3.36 -1.00
CA ILE A 126 6.08 -4.33 -1.86
C ILE A 126 4.80 -4.83 -1.21
N THR A 127 3.67 -4.65 -1.90
CA THR A 127 2.47 -5.45 -1.64
C THR A 127 2.66 -6.80 -2.33
N PRO A 128 2.75 -7.91 -1.58
CA PRO A 128 3.06 -9.20 -2.16
C PRO A 128 1.90 -9.74 -3.00
N VAL A 129 2.24 -10.34 -4.13
CA VAL A 129 1.34 -11.08 -5.02
C VAL A 129 1.72 -12.55 -4.98
N GLN A 130 0.73 -13.44 -4.97
CA GLN A 130 0.97 -14.88 -4.99
C GLN A 130 1.89 -15.27 -6.16
N GLY A 131 2.98 -16.00 -5.88
CA GLY A 131 4.00 -16.38 -6.85
C GLY A 131 5.23 -15.47 -6.90
N MET A 132 5.31 -14.43 -6.05
CA MET A 132 6.51 -13.56 -5.92
C MET A 132 7.45 -13.94 -4.76
N GLN A 133 7.20 -15.06 -4.06
CA GLN A 133 7.99 -15.48 -2.89
C GLN A 133 9.48 -15.59 -3.20
N GLU A 134 9.81 -16.21 -4.33
CA GLU A 134 11.21 -16.40 -4.76
C GLU A 134 11.89 -15.06 -5.10
N ASP A 135 11.18 -14.18 -5.80
CA ASP A 135 11.69 -12.87 -6.19
C ASP A 135 12.03 -12.01 -4.97
N ILE A 136 11.13 -11.98 -3.98
CA ILE A 136 11.36 -11.25 -2.72
C ILE A 136 12.48 -11.91 -1.92
N SER A 137 12.51 -13.24 -1.85
CA SER A 137 13.60 -13.98 -1.19
C SER A 137 14.95 -13.68 -1.81
N ASN A 138 15.02 -13.53 -3.14
CA ASN A 138 16.24 -13.16 -3.84
C ASN A 138 16.69 -11.73 -3.53
N LEU A 139 15.77 -10.76 -3.43
CA LEU A 139 16.11 -9.43 -2.96
C LEU A 139 16.76 -9.47 -1.56
N LEU A 140 16.17 -10.22 -0.63
CA LEU A 140 16.68 -10.37 0.74
C LEU A 140 18.05 -11.06 0.77
N LYS A 141 18.27 -12.14 -0.01
CA LYS A 141 19.57 -12.81 -0.16
C LYS A 141 20.67 -11.85 -0.63
N HIS A 142 20.32 -10.91 -1.52
CA HIS A 142 21.23 -9.87 -1.98
C HIS A 142 21.29 -8.65 -1.05
N LYS A 143 20.77 -8.78 0.17
CA LYS A 143 20.77 -7.72 1.20
C LYS A 143 20.14 -6.40 0.74
N LYS A 144 19.17 -6.48 -0.17
CA LYS A 144 18.38 -5.31 -0.56
C LYS A 144 17.38 -4.99 0.54
N PRO A 145 17.26 -3.72 0.95
CA PRO A 145 16.22 -3.28 1.88
C PRO A 145 14.83 -3.52 1.29
N VAL A 146 14.01 -4.30 2.00
CA VAL A 146 12.64 -4.64 1.59
C VAL A 146 11.71 -4.53 2.80
N VAL A 147 10.55 -3.92 2.61
CA VAL A 147 9.43 -3.96 3.56
C VAL A 147 8.18 -4.37 2.80
N LEU A 148 7.49 -5.39 3.29
CA LEU A 148 6.20 -5.81 2.76
C LEU A 148 5.09 -4.96 3.39
N ILE A 149 4.06 -4.65 2.61
CA ILE A 149 2.90 -3.86 3.04
C ILE A 149 1.61 -4.55 2.64
N ASP A 150 0.55 -4.37 3.43
CA ASP A 150 -0.78 -4.95 3.23
C ASP A 150 -0.85 -6.48 3.36
N GLY A 151 0.25 -7.18 3.14
CA GLY A 151 0.36 -8.64 3.24
C GLY A 151 1.79 -9.11 3.44
N TYR A 152 1.95 -10.42 3.63
CA TYR A 152 3.26 -11.07 3.75
C TYR A 152 3.18 -12.53 3.27
N PHE A 153 4.33 -13.16 3.09
CA PHE A 153 4.42 -14.61 2.88
C PHE A 153 4.93 -15.28 4.14
N PRO A 154 4.22 -16.28 4.70
CA PRO A 154 4.66 -16.99 5.91
C PRO A 154 6.06 -17.58 5.79
N ASP A 155 6.44 -18.04 4.60
CA ASP A 155 7.72 -18.70 4.32
C ASP A 155 8.86 -17.71 3.99
N VAL A 156 8.58 -16.40 3.92
CA VAL A 156 9.57 -15.37 3.61
C VAL A 156 9.81 -14.50 4.83
N SER A 157 11.04 -14.54 5.35
CA SER A 157 11.43 -13.73 6.53
C SER A 157 11.74 -12.29 6.14
N ALA A 158 10.72 -11.57 5.69
CA ALA A 158 10.79 -10.14 5.37
C ALA A 158 10.13 -9.29 6.46
N PRO A 159 10.63 -8.08 6.72
CA PRO A 159 9.89 -7.08 7.50
C PRO A 159 8.56 -6.73 6.83
N TYR A 160 7.52 -6.48 7.64
CA TYR A 160 6.24 -6.08 7.10
C TYR A 160 5.48 -5.09 7.99
N VAL A 161 4.58 -4.34 7.37
CA VAL A 161 3.63 -3.45 8.05
C VAL A 161 2.26 -3.66 7.42
N LEU A 162 1.26 -4.02 8.23
CA LEU A 162 -0.11 -4.23 7.78
C LEU A 162 -1.13 -3.86 8.88
N VAL A 163 -2.41 -3.84 8.52
CA VAL A 163 -3.48 -3.72 9.50
C VAL A 163 -3.70 -5.04 10.23
N ASP A 164 -4.07 -5.00 11.51
CA ASP A 164 -4.57 -6.18 12.23
C ASP A 164 -5.95 -6.58 11.67
N ASN A 165 -5.92 -7.45 10.66
CA ASN A 165 -7.11 -7.95 9.97
C ASN A 165 -8.06 -8.69 10.91
N VAL A 166 -7.49 -9.46 11.84
CA VAL A 166 -8.27 -10.27 12.79
C VAL A 166 -9.02 -9.37 13.76
N ALA A 167 -8.36 -8.37 14.32
CA ALA A 167 -9.01 -7.40 15.21
C ALA A 167 -10.10 -6.61 14.48
N GLY A 168 -9.84 -6.16 13.24
CA GLY A 168 -10.82 -5.42 12.44
C GLY A 168 -12.11 -6.21 12.21
N VAL A 169 -12.00 -7.42 11.66
CA VAL A 169 -13.19 -8.28 11.45
C VAL A 169 -13.86 -8.63 12.77
N THR A 170 -13.08 -8.88 13.82
CA THR A 170 -13.64 -9.16 15.17
C THR A 170 -14.49 -7.99 15.68
N GLN A 171 -14.07 -6.73 15.48
CA GLN A 171 -14.83 -5.54 15.86
C GLN A 171 -16.16 -5.45 15.11
N GLY A 172 -16.13 -5.56 13.76
CA GLY A 172 -17.34 -5.51 12.94
C GLY A 172 -18.31 -6.65 13.24
N MET A 173 -17.81 -7.88 13.42
CA MET A 173 -18.64 -9.04 13.79
C MET A 173 -19.25 -8.91 15.18
N LYS A 174 -18.49 -8.40 16.16
CA LYS A 174 -19.05 -8.10 17.50
C LYS A 174 -20.18 -7.10 17.41
N HIS A 175 -20.02 -6.06 16.61
CA HIS A 175 -21.05 -5.04 16.42
C HIS A 175 -22.32 -5.65 15.82
N LEU A 176 -22.23 -6.41 14.69
CA LEU A 176 -23.39 -7.08 14.10
C LEU A 176 -24.12 -7.98 15.11
N ILE A 177 -23.37 -8.82 15.83
CA ILE A 177 -23.93 -9.74 16.80
C ILE A 177 -24.61 -8.99 17.97
N SER A 178 -24.03 -7.88 18.45
CA SER A 178 -24.61 -7.05 19.51
C SER A 178 -25.90 -6.35 19.08
N LYS A 179 -26.06 -6.05 17.78
CA LYS A 179 -27.30 -5.50 17.18
C LYS A 179 -28.35 -6.58 16.91
N GLY A 180 -28.04 -7.86 17.16
CA GLY A 180 -28.99 -8.97 17.05
C GLY A 180 -28.96 -9.73 15.72
N TYR A 181 -28.05 -9.38 14.80
CA TYR A 181 -27.89 -10.12 13.54
C TYR A 181 -27.39 -11.55 13.79
N LYS A 182 -27.99 -12.52 13.12
CA LYS A 182 -27.75 -13.96 13.34
C LYS A 182 -27.31 -14.70 12.09
N LYS A 183 -27.79 -14.30 10.92
CA LYS A 183 -27.51 -14.97 9.65
C LYS A 183 -26.64 -14.07 8.76
N ILE A 184 -25.43 -13.88 9.21
CA ILE A 184 -24.46 -12.98 8.60
C ILE A 184 -23.75 -13.70 7.44
N ALA A 185 -23.82 -13.15 6.25
CA ALA A 185 -23.01 -13.61 5.10
C ALA A 185 -21.65 -12.91 5.06
N PHE A 186 -20.68 -13.55 4.42
CA PHE A 186 -19.34 -13.00 4.17
C PHE A 186 -19.05 -12.98 2.67
N VAL A 187 -18.79 -11.80 2.13
CA VAL A 187 -18.45 -11.64 0.70
C VAL A 187 -16.96 -11.36 0.58
N THR A 188 -16.25 -12.21 -0.15
CA THR A 188 -14.80 -12.16 -0.29
C THR A 188 -14.36 -12.41 -1.75
N VAL A 189 -13.08 -12.31 -2.01
CA VAL A 189 -12.47 -12.58 -3.31
C VAL A 189 -11.70 -13.90 -3.30
N GLU A 190 -11.74 -14.61 -4.42
CA GLU A 190 -11.00 -15.86 -4.61
C GLU A 190 -9.54 -15.56 -4.97
N ILE A 191 -8.74 -15.28 -3.94
CA ILE A 191 -7.30 -15.01 -4.07
C ILE A 191 -6.56 -15.54 -2.85
N ASP A 192 -5.38 -16.11 -3.09
CA ASP A 192 -4.54 -16.66 -2.02
C ASP A 192 -3.61 -15.59 -1.43
N LEU A 193 -4.19 -14.65 -0.67
CA LEU A 193 -3.46 -13.62 0.06
C LEU A 193 -3.76 -13.73 1.56
N VAL A 194 -2.73 -13.52 2.38
CA VAL A 194 -2.79 -13.72 3.84
C VAL A 194 -3.87 -12.86 4.49
N GLN A 195 -4.00 -11.61 4.09
CA GLN A 195 -4.99 -10.68 4.64
C GLN A 195 -6.43 -11.13 4.35
N ILE A 196 -6.71 -11.68 3.16
CA ILE A 196 -8.03 -12.19 2.79
C ILE A 196 -8.37 -13.45 3.60
N LYS A 197 -7.39 -14.36 3.77
CA LYS A 197 -7.56 -15.54 4.63
C LYS A 197 -7.81 -15.16 6.09
N GLN A 198 -7.03 -14.23 6.64
CA GLN A 198 -7.18 -13.76 8.03
C GLN A 198 -8.57 -13.16 8.28
N ARG A 199 -9.10 -12.38 7.32
CA ARG A 199 -10.46 -11.79 7.42
C ARG A 199 -11.53 -12.89 7.44
N GLU A 200 -11.46 -13.88 6.55
CA GLU A 200 -12.40 -15.00 6.51
C GLU A 200 -12.31 -15.88 7.77
N GLU A 201 -11.10 -16.20 8.21
CA GLU A 201 -10.89 -17.00 9.43
C GLU A 201 -11.41 -16.30 10.69
N ALA A 202 -11.20 -14.98 10.79
CA ALA A 202 -11.73 -14.18 11.89
C ALA A 202 -13.27 -14.16 11.90
N TYR A 203 -13.92 -14.03 10.73
CA TYR A 203 -15.37 -14.16 10.58
C TYR A 203 -15.86 -15.52 11.08
N LEU A 204 -15.28 -16.61 10.60
CA LEU A 204 -15.64 -17.97 11.01
C LEU A 204 -15.41 -18.21 12.52
N LYS A 205 -14.31 -17.68 13.07
CA LYS A 205 -14.01 -17.75 14.50
C LYS A 205 -15.08 -17.01 15.32
N MET A 206 -15.54 -15.85 14.86
CA MET A 206 -16.56 -15.07 15.55
C MET A 206 -17.93 -15.78 15.55
N LEU A 207 -18.34 -16.41 14.44
CA LEU A 207 -19.56 -17.21 14.41
C LEU A 207 -19.48 -18.35 15.44
N ARG A 208 -18.39 -19.12 15.46
CA ARG A 208 -18.22 -20.25 16.42
C ARG A 208 -18.24 -19.77 17.86
N LYS A 209 -17.51 -18.68 18.16
CA LYS A 209 -17.41 -18.13 19.53
C LYS A 209 -18.78 -17.71 20.08
N ASN A 210 -19.66 -17.22 19.21
CA ASN A 210 -20.99 -16.74 19.61
C ASN A 210 -22.09 -17.77 19.36
N LYS A 211 -21.73 -19.03 19.09
CA LYS A 211 -22.66 -20.16 18.84
C LYS A 211 -23.64 -19.89 17.68
N LEU A 212 -23.23 -19.06 16.71
CA LEU A 212 -23.98 -18.85 15.48
C LEU A 212 -23.68 -19.97 14.47
N PRO A 213 -24.64 -20.33 13.59
CA PRO A 213 -24.45 -21.39 12.61
C PRO A 213 -23.28 -21.04 11.64
N VAL A 214 -22.33 -21.98 11.50
CA VAL A 214 -21.27 -21.88 10.52
C VAL A 214 -21.74 -22.53 9.23
N ASN A 215 -22.29 -21.75 8.33
CA ASN A 215 -22.72 -22.23 7.01
C ASN A 215 -21.78 -21.71 5.93
N LYS A 216 -20.94 -22.58 5.37
CA LYS A 216 -20.01 -22.22 4.29
C LYS A 216 -20.70 -21.73 3.02
N LYS A 217 -21.98 -22.05 2.81
CA LYS A 217 -22.78 -21.52 1.69
C LYS A 217 -23.05 -20.03 1.80
N LEU A 218 -22.90 -19.45 3.01
CA LEU A 218 -23.01 -18.00 3.24
C LEU A 218 -21.67 -17.24 3.01
N ILE A 219 -20.63 -17.95 2.56
CA ILE A 219 -19.39 -17.32 2.11
C ILE A 219 -19.43 -17.24 0.59
N PHE A 220 -19.66 -16.04 0.08
CA PHE A 220 -19.68 -15.78 -1.34
C PHE A 220 -18.31 -15.30 -1.84
N ARG A 221 -17.75 -15.99 -2.85
CA ARG A 221 -16.44 -15.66 -3.41
C ARG A 221 -16.56 -15.21 -4.86
N LEU A 222 -16.04 -14.01 -5.14
CA LEU A 222 -15.87 -13.51 -6.50
C LEU A 222 -14.45 -13.81 -6.99
N LYS A 223 -14.28 -14.16 -8.26
CA LYS A 223 -12.95 -14.23 -8.88
C LYS A 223 -12.31 -12.86 -8.87
N TYR A 224 -10.99 -12.76 -8.72
CA TYR A 224 -10.31 -11.47 -8.61
C TYR A 224 -10.61 -10.56 -9.82
N ASN A 225 -10.39 -11.00 -11.04
CA ASN A 225 -10.60 -10.23 -12.27
C ASN A 225 -12.03 -10.37 -12.81
N TYR A 226 -13.03 -10.09 -11.98
CA TYR A 226 -14.42 -10.22 -12.40
C TYR A 226 -14.89 -9.05 -13.28
N ASN A 227 -15.81 -9.34 -14.19
CA ASN A 227 -16.60 -8.31 -14.83
C ASN A 227 -17.59 -7.73 -13.81
N LYS A 228 -17.59 -6.39 -13.64
CA LYS A 228 -18.42 -5.72 -12.61
C LYS A 228 -19.89 -6.04 -12.71
N GLU A 229 -20.45 -6.02 -13.93
CA GLU A 229 -21.87 -6.32 -14.13
C GLU A 229 -22.20 -7.78 -13.80
N ALA A 230 -21.35 -8.72 -14.22
CA ALA A 230 -21.52 -10.14 -13.88
C ALA A 230 -21.40 -10.40 -12.37
N ALA A 231 -20.52 -9.65 -11.68
CA ALA A 231 -20.37 -9.74 -10.23
C ALA A 231 -21.64 -9.27 -9.50
N VAL A 232 -22.19 -8.13 -9.90
CA VAL A 232 -23.46 -7.60 -9.36
C VAL A 232 -24.58 -8.62 -9.57
N GLN A 233 -24.74 -9.15 -10.79
CA GLN A 233 -25.76 -10.17 -11.07
C GLN A 233 -25.59 -11.45 -10.23
N SER A 234 -24.35 -11.91 -10.07
CA SER A 234 -24.06 -13.09 -9.25
C SER A 234 -24.33 -12.87 -7.78
N LEU A 235 -24.02 -11.68 -7.26
CA LEU A 235 -24.31 -11.32 -5.88
C LEU A 235 -25.81 -11.14 -5.65
N CYS A 236 -26.57 -10.56 -6.60
CA CYS A 236 -28.03 -10.53 -6.53
C CYS A 236 -28.61 -11.94 -6.39
N LYS A 237 -28.23 -12.86 -7.27
CA LYS A 237 -28.68 -14.26 -7.20
C LYS A 237 -28.33 -14.93 -5.88
N PHE A 238 -27.15 -14.63 -5.33
CA PHE A 238 -26.72 -15.16 -4.04
C PHE A 238 -27.62 -14.63 -2.90
N ILE A 239 -27.94 -13.34 -2.88
CA ILE A 239 -28.83 -12.72 -1.86
C ILE A 239 -30.25 -13.32 -1.99
N GLU A 240 -30.80 -13.42 -3.21
CA GLU A 240 -32.13 -14.00 -3.45
C GLU A 240 -32.20 -15.47 -3.02
N LEU A 241 -31.17 -16.27 -3.35
CA LEU A 241 -31.10 -17.68 -2.97
C LEU A 241 -31.06 -17.90 -1.46
N HIS A 242 -30.52 -16.92 -0.72
CA HIS A 242 -30.39 -16.93 0.73
C HIS A 242 -31.21 -15.79 1.35
N GLY A 243 -32.51 -15.70 1.00
CA GLY A 243 -33.40 -14.59 1.38
C GLY A 243 -33.63 -14.38 2.88
N ASP A 244 -33.03 -15.19 3.75
CA ASP A 244 -33.01 -15.08 5.19
C ASP A 244 -31.69 -14.56 5.76
N ILE A 245 -30.76 -14.07 4.89
CA ILE A 245 -29.57 -13.32 5.32
C ILE A 245 -30.04 -11.99 5.93
N ASP A 246 -29.60 -11.70 7.16
CA ASP A 246 -29.94 -10.47 7.87
C ASP A 246 -28.81 -9.42 7.84
N ALA A 247 -27.55 -9.83 7.54
CA ALA A 247 -26.44 -8.91 7.32
C ALA A 247 -25.38 -9.49 6.37
N ILE A 248 -24.60 -8.62 5.73
CA ILE A 248 -23.46 -8.99 4.92
C ILE A 248 -22.20 -8.24 5.40
N PHE A 249 -21.13 -9.00 5.63
CA PHE A 249 -19.79 -8.45 5.86
C PHE A 249 -18.96 -8.57 4.58
N PHE A 250 -18.55 -7.44 4.01
CA PHE A 250 -17.70 -7.39 2.81
C PHE A 250 -16.23 -7.31 3.20
N ALA A 251 -15.42 -8.19 2.65
CA ALA A 251 -14.01 -8.32 2.99
C ALA A 251 -13.11 -7.19 2.44
N THR A 252 -13.60 -6.36 1.51
CA THR A 252 -12.88 -5.21 0.92
C THR A 252 -13.86 -4.13 0.47
N ASN A 253 -13.38 -2.89 0.30
CA ASN A 253 -14.21 -1.77 -0.14
C ASN A 253 -14.83 -1.97 -1.54
N TYR A 254 -14.07 -2.49 -2.52
CA TYR A 254 -14.59 -2.70 -3.87
C TYR A 254 -15.69 -3.79 -3.92
N LEU A 255 -15.62 -4.80 -3.04
CA LEU A 255 -16.72 -5.74 -2.84
C LEU A 255 -17.92 -5.07 -2.19
N GLY A 256 -17.70 -4.18 -1.23
CA GLY A 256 -18.76 -3.37 -0.62
C GLY A 256 -19.48 -2.49 -1.64
N ILE A 257 -18.75 -1.87 -2.58
CA ILE A 257 -19.35 -1.09 -3.68
C ILE A 257 -20.20 -2.00 -4.59
N THR A 258 -19.69 -3.19 -4.93
CA THR A 258 -20.48 -4.22 -5.66
C THR A 258 -21.73 -4.62 -4.88
N GLY A 259 -21.60 -4.74 -3.54
CA GLY A 259 -22.71 -5.01 -2.63
C GLY A 259 -23.79 -3.92 -2.69
N LEU A 260 -23.42 -2.65 -2.61
CA LEU A 260 -24.36 -1.53 -2.72
C LEU A 260 -25.11 -1.53 -4.06
N GLN A 261 -24.41 -1.81 -5.17
CA GLN A 261 -25.03 -1.93 -6.48
C GLN A 261 -26.05 -3.09 -6.54
N SER A 262 -25.73 -4.21 -5.89
CA SER A 262 -26.62 -5.38 -5.83
C SER A 262 -27.85 -5.12 -4.96
N ILE A 263 -27.65 -4.53 -3.77
CA ILE A 263 -28.73 -4.15 -2.84
C ILE A 263 -29.71 -3.16 -3.51
N ASN A 264 -29.17 -2.15 -4.19
CA ASN A 264 -30.00 -1.21 -4.97
C ASN A 264 -30.78 -1.89 -6.09
N ARG A 265 -30.16 -2.81 -6.81
CA ARG A 265 -30.83 -3.56 -7.90
C ARG A 265 -31.98 -4.41 -7.37
N LEU A 266 -31.81 -5.01 -6.20
CA LEU A 266 -32.82 -5.79 -5.50
C LEU A 266 -33.86 -4.93 -4.77
N LYS A 267 -33.69 -3.61 -4.74
CA LYS A 267 -34.53 -2.64 -4.02
C LYS A 267 -34.63 -2.94 -2.51
N LEU A 268 -33.56 -3.47 -1.93
CA LEU A 268 -33.46 -3.72 -0.49
C LEU A 268 -33.05 -2.45 0.25
N ASN A 269 -33.58 -2.25 1.45
CA ASN A 269 -33.27 -1.13 2.32
C ASN A 269 -32.18 -1.52 3.32
N VAL A 270 -31.18 -0.66 3.48
CA VAL A 270 -30.14 -0.79 4.49
C VAL A 270 -30.46 0.20 5.62
N PRO A 271 -30.56 -0.23 6.88
CA PRO A 271 -30.40 -1.59 7.40
C PRO A 271 -31.69 -2.40 7.51
N ALA A 272 -32.87 -1.84 7.09
CA ALA A 272 -34.19 -2.40 7.43
C ALA A 272 -34.38 -3.84 6.89
N ASP A 273 -33.91 -4.11 5.67
CA ASP A 273 -34.01 -5.45 5.06
C ASP A 273 -32.70 -6.24 5.25
N ILE A 274 -31.53 -5.55 5.23
CA ILE A 274 -30.23 -6.19 5.33
C ILE A 274 -29.19 -5.24 5.92
N GLY A 275 -28.50 -5.68 6.97
CA GLY A 275 -27.36 -4.95 7.54
C GLY A 275 -26.11 -5.07 6.68
N MET A 276 -25.23 -4.05 6.73
CA MET A 276 -24.02 -4.04 5.92
C MET A 276 -22.82 -3.50 6.70
N ILE A 277 -21.70 -4.23 6.66
CA ILE A 277 -20.38 -3.76 7.10
C ILE A 277 -19.36 -4.04 6.00
N CYS A 278 -18.39 -3.13 5.84
CA CYS A 278 -17.31 -3.29 4.89
C CYS A 278 -15.94 -3.20 5.55
N PHE A 279 -15.00 -4.06 5.18
CA PHE A 279 -13.59 -3.84 5.46
C PHE A 279 -13.03 -2.86 4.43
N ASP A 280 -12.16 -1.96 4.85
CA ASP A 280 -11.66 -0.80 4.11
C ASP A 280 -12.73 0.27 3.88
N ASP A 281 -12.63 1.35 4.64
CA ASP A 281 -13.53 2.50 4.49
C ASP A 281 -13.30 3.21 3.14
N HIS A 282 -14.35 3.85 2.63
CA HIS A 282 -14.32 4.58 1.37
C HIS A 282 -15.28 5.77 1.45
N ASP A 283 -14.95 6.88 0.78
CA ASP A 283 -15.78 8.11 0.81
C ASP A 283 -17.23 7.85 0.45
N ILE A 284 -17.50 6.97 -0.53
CA ILE A 284 -18.86 6.62 -0.92
C ILE A 284 -19.67 6.03 0.23
N PHE A 285 -19.03 5.37 1.20
CA PHE A 285 -19.71 4.77 2.34
C PHE A 285 -20.24 5.81 3.32
N SER A 286 -19.60 6.97 3.40
CA SER A 286 -20.10 8.09 4.21
C SER A 286 -21.21 8.87 3.49
N LEU A 287 -21.21 8.86 2.17
CA LEU A 287 -22.15 9.62 1.32
C LEU A 287 -23.42 8.85 0.99
N TYR A 288 -23.36 7.51 0.96
CA TYR A 288 -24.52 6.66 0.66
C TYR A 288 -25.43 6.53 1.88
N PRO A 289 -26.69 7.05 1.86
CA PRO A 289 -27.59 6.95 3.01
C PRO A 289 -27.94 5.48 3.35
N PRO A 290 -27.97 5.12 4.65
CA PRO A 290 -27.78 5.94 5.86
C PRO A 290 -26.32 6.02 6.35
N GLY A 291 -25.35 5.83 5.48
CA GLY A 291 -23.94 5.63 5.78
C GLY A 291 -23.61 4.18 6.06
N ILE A 292 -22.55 3.65 5.43
CA ILE A 292 -22.13 2.25 5.58
C ILE A 292 -21.04 2.13 6.64
N ALA A 293 -21.30 1.31 7.65
CA ALA A 293 -20.33 1.00 8.70
C ALA A 293 -19.10 0.27 8.10
N ALA A 294 -17.91 0.64 8.55
CA ALA A 294 -16.68 0.13 7.95
C ALA A 294 -15.57 -0.08 8.97
N ILE A 295 -14.62 -0.96 8.62
CA ILE A 295 -13.31 -1.04 9.28
C ILE A 295 -12.37 -0.13 8.50
N GLN A 296 -11.96 0.97 9.11
CA GLN A 296 -11.00 1.90 8.53
C GLN A 296 -9.58 1.46 8.86
N GLN A 297 -8.74 1.30 7.83
CA GLN A 297 -7.32 1.08 8.02
C GLN A 297 -6.62 2.40 8.39
N PRO A 298 -5.61 2.38 9.29
CA PRO A 298 -4.81 3.54 9.64
C PRO A 298 -3.73 3.80 8.57
N VAL A 299 -4.16 4.23 7.38
CA VAL A 299 -3.31 4.32 6.18
C VAL A 299 -2.08 5.21 6.40
N GLU A 300 -2.25 6.31 7.15
CA GLU A 300 -1.16 7.23 7.46
C GLU A 300 -0.09 6.55 8.34
N GLU A 301 -0.52 5.88 9.41
CA GLU A 301 0.39 5.18 10.31
C GLU A 301 1.10 4.02 9.62
N ILE A 302 0.40 3.26 8.77
CA ILE A 302 0.98 2.19 7.94
C ILE A 302 2.05 2.75 7.02
N ALA A 303 1.76 3.84 6.31
CA ALA A 303 2.66 4.45 5.34
C ALA A 303 3.95 4.98 6.01
N ILE A 304 3.79 5.76 7.09
CA ILE A 304 4.92 6.34 7.84
C ILE A 304 5.77 5.22 8.43
N THR A 305 5.14 4.23 9.07
CA THR A 305 5.85 3.11 9.69
C THR A 305 6.64 2.30 8.66
N ALA A 306 6.06 2.03 7.48
CA ALA A 306 6.74 1.30 6.42
C ALA A 306 7.97 2.06 5.87
N ILE A 307 7.86 3.37 5.64
CA ILE A 307 9.00 4.20 5.23
C ILE A 307 10.07 4.22 6.30
N GLN A 308 9.71 4.44 7.57
CA GLN A 308 10.68 4.45 8.68
C GLN A 308 11.39 3.10 8.86
N LEU A 309 10.65 2.00 8.70
CA LEU A 309 11.23 0.66 8.75
C LEU A 309 12.21 0.42 7.61
N LEU A 310 11.90 0.90 6.39
CA LEU A 310 12.82 0.83 5.26
C LEU A 310 14.06 1.70 5.46
N LEU A 311 13.90 2.93 5.95
CA LEU A 311 15.02 3.86 6.23
C LEU A 311 15.99 3.30 7.27
N LYS A 312 15.50 2.61 8.30
CA LYS A 312 16.36 1.90 9.28
C LYS A 312 17.21 0.82 8.61
N GLN A 313 16.66 0.08 7.64
CA GLN A 313 17.47 -0.88 6.87
C GLN A 313 18.52 -0.17 5.99
N LEU A 314 18.17 0.97 5.39
CA LEU A 314 19.07 1.76 4.55
C LEU A 314 20.23 2.38 5.36
N SER A 315 20.00 2.75 6.61
CA SER A 315 21.06 3.23 7.54
C SER A 315 21.93 2.10 8.10
N LYS A 316 21.65 0.84 7.73
CA LYS A 316 22.31 -0.37 8.23
C LYS A 316 22.14 -0.59 9.74
N ASP A 317 21.13 0.00 10.34
CA ASP A 317 20.77 -0.28 11.72
C ASP A 317 20.29 -1.73 11.84
N LYS A 318 20.76 -2.42 12.87
CA LYS A 318 20.33 -3.79 13.13
C LYS A 318 18.89 -3.78 13.61
N LEU A 319 17.97 -4.11 12.71
CA LEU A 319 16.57 -4.36 13.07
C LEU A 319 16.51 -5.68 13.84
N LYS A 320 15.95 -5.64 15.04
CA LYS A 320 15.58 -6.87 15.75
C LYS A 320 14.35 -7.47 15.04
N PRO A 321 14.28 -8.80 14.86
CA PRO A 321 13.16 -9.47 14.19
C PRO A 321 11.79 -9.10 14.77
N GLU A 322 11.69 -8.96 16.08
CA GLU A 322 10.48 -8.56 16.80
C GLU A 322 9.97 -7.16 16.47
N ASN A 323 10.86 -6.25 16.03
CA ASN A 323 10.53 -4.88 15.65
C ASN A 323 10.34 -4.70 14.14
N SER A 324 10.29 -5.80 13.39
CA SER A 324 10.22 -5.78 11.93
C SER A 324 8.90 -6.32 11.37
N ARG A 325 8.02 -6.85 12.24
CA ARG A 325 6.70 -7.40 11.88
C ARG A 325 5.65 -6.63 12.64
N ILE A 326 5.02 -5.67 11.97
CA ILE A 326 4.16 -4.67 12.62
C ILE A 326 2.73 -4.83 12.10
N GLU A 327 1.81 -5.06 13.03
CA GLU A 327 0.37 -5.06 12.76
C GLU A 327 -0.26 -3.88 13.50
N ILE A 328 -0.93 -3.00 12.79
CA ILE A 328 -1.51 -1.76 13.29
C ILE A 328 -3.03 -1.93 13.38
N LYS A 329 -3.63 -1.55 14.49
CA LYS A 329 -5.07 -1.71 14.70
C LYS A 329 -5.85 -0.77 13.80
N GLY A 330 -6.83 -1.31 13.06
CA GLY A 330 -7.85 -0.54 12.38
C GLY A 330 -8.93 -0.02 13.35
N GLN A 331 -9.70 0.94 12.91
CA GLN A 331 -10.80 1.54 13.65
C GLN A 331 -12.15 1.11 13.04
N PHE A 332 -13.09 0.67 13.87
CA PHE A 332 -14.47 0.48 13.43
C PHE A 332 -15.19 1.83 13.40
N ILE A 333 -15.72 2.19 12.25
CA ILE A 333 -16.54 3.38 12.03
C ILE A 333 -18.00 2.95 11.97
N GLU A 334 -18.71 3.20 13.05
CA GLU A 334 -20.16 2.94 13.11
C GLU A 334 -20.91 3.98 12.26
N ARG A 335 -21.85 3.50 11.44
CA ARG A 335 -22.79 4.32 10.65
C ARG A 335 -24.16 3.65 10.64
N GLY A 336 -25.11 4.23 9.94
CA GLY A 336 -26.51 3.81 9.96
C GLY A 336 -26.85 2.49 9.23
N SER A 337 -25.86 1.76 8.70
CA SER A 337 -26.11 0.52 7.92
C SER A 337 -26.30 -0.73 8.78
N THR A 338 -26.31 -0.60 10.13
CA THR A 338 -26.44 -1.74 11.06
C THR A 338 -27.27 -1.38 12.27
#